data_ecdd91f41c79e286014a00d35dab2fc9
#
_entry.id   ecdd91f41c79e286014a00d35dab2fc9
#
_cell.length_a   1.000
_cell.length_b   1.000
_cell.length_c   1.000
_cell.angle_alpha   90.00
_cell.angle_beta   90.00
_cell.angle_gamma   90.00
#
_symmetry.space_group_name_H-M   'P 1'
#
loop_
_entity.id
_entity.type
_entity.pdbx_description
1 polymer ?
#
loop_
_entity_poly.entity_id
_entity_poly.type
_entity_poly.pdbx_seq_one_letter_code
_entity_poly.pdbx_strand_id
1 'polypeptide(L)'
;MLDQALSLAIPSVFGQHMHVEELNDLETRILSWRSIAVDGNSWYEGKFIIQEDPLSGLNALKHDSNSQNHDIGDILLRILNKAIQLNPDFLSNKSYHIETKLDFNRSWGLGSSSTLICNIAKWAEVDAFELSKVSFGGSGYDIAVGMLGGDVLYRSPSMWEGYVFNPPFKEQIFFVHLNKKQNSREGINSYKKKEVSKKIVD
;
A
#
# COMPACT_ATOMS: atom_id res chain seq x y z
N MET A 1 10.03 -5.76 13.13
CA MET A 1 9.40 -5.42 14.41
C MET A 1 9.61 -6.59 15.35
N LEU A 2 9.91 -6.33 16.60
CA LEU A 2 9.94 -7.36 17.64
C LEU A 2 8.52 -7.88 17.81
N ASP A 3 8.34 -9.19 17.80
CA ASP A 3 7.03 -9.80 17.95
C ASP A 3 6.36 -9.26 19.23
N GLN A 4 5.20 -8.61 19.04
CA GLN A 4 4.37 -8.00 20.09
C GLN A 4 4.91 -6.72 20.78
N ALA A 5 5.98 -6.10 20.29
CA ALA A 5 6.39 -4.80 20.80
C ALA A 5 5.31 -3.75 20.50
N LEU A 6 4.96 -2.97 21.53
CA LEU A 6 4.08 -1.81 21.35
C LEU A 6 4.83 -0.73 20.56
N SER A 7 4.23 -0.21 19.53
CA SER A 7 4.78 0.88 18.74
C SER A 7 3.78 2.02 18.58
N LEU A 8 4.28 3.25 18.62
CA LEU A 8 3.53 4.44 18.26
C LEU A 8 3.82 4.77 16.79
N ALA A 9 2.80 4.75 15.97
CA ALA A 9 2.88 5.11 14.57
C ALA A 9 2.14 6.43 14.34
N ILE A 10 2.83 7.38 13.70
CA ILE A 10 2.34 8.75 13.51
C ILE A 10 2.28 9.01 12.00
N PRO A 11 1.15 9.50 11.45
CA PRO A 11 1.05 9.85 10.03
C PRO A 11 1.91 11.07 9.71
N SER A 12 2.44 11.11 8.49
CA SER A 12 2.95 12.35 7.92
C SER A 12 1.80 13.18 7.35
N VAL A 13 2.03 14.47 7.11
CA VAL A 13 1.08 15.33 6.38
C VAL A 13 1.01 15.01 4.88
N PHE A 14 1.94 14.19 4.40
CA PHE A 14 2.03 13.77 3.01
C PHE A 14 1.29 12.46 2.80
N GLY A 15 0.66 12.32 1.65
CA GLY A 15 -0.12 11.14 1.31
C GLY A 15 -0.04 10.72 -0.16
N GLN A 16 -0.94 9.82 -0.51
CA GLN A 16 -1.15 9.38 -1.88
C GLN A 16 -2.63 9.47 -2.21
N HIS A 17 -2.95 10.24 -3.23
CA HIS A 17 -4.30 10.33 -3.78
C HIS A 17 -4.52 9.19 -4.78
N MET A 18 -5.74 8.72 -4.86
CA MET A 18 -6.18 7.79 -5.91
C MET A 18 -7.52 8.26 -6.46
N HIS A 19 -7.58 8.43 -7.76
CA HIS A 19 -8.79 8.72 -8.52
C HIS A 19 -9.16 7.51 -9.35
N VAL A 20 -10.43 7.16 -9.34
CA VAL A 20 -10.99 6.03 -10.10
C VAL A 20 -12.10 6.56 -10.98
N GLU A 21 -11.94 6.39 -12.27
CA GLU A 21 -12.97 6.68 -13.27
C GLU A 21 -13.50 5.37 -13.85
N GLU A 22 -14.82 5.20 -13.78
CA GLU A 22 -15.52 4.06 -14.37
C GLU A 22 -15.94 4.40 -15.79
N LEU A 23 -15.59 3.53 -16.72
CA LEU A 23 -15.90 3.69 -18.14
C LEU A 23 -16.91 2.65 -18.60
N ASN A 24 -17.96 3.09 -19.30
CA ASN A 24 -19.02 2.21 -19.81
C ASN A 24 -18.61 1.50 -21.10
N ASP A 25 -17.37 1.03 -21.19
CA ASP A 25 -16.92 0.20 -22.30
C ASP A 25 -17.01 -1.28 -21.91
N LEU A 26 -17.98 -1.97 -22.53
CA LEU A 26 -18.25 -3.37 -22.26
C LEU A 26 -17.58 -4.33 -23.27
N GLU A 27 -17.08 -3.82 -24.40
CA GLU A 27 -16.49 -4.66 -25.44
C GLU A 27 -15.08 -5.12 -25.06
N THR A 28 -14.28 -4.20 -24.49
CA THR A 28 -12.94 -4.52 -24.01
C THR A 28 -12.80 -4.06 -22.57
N ARG A 29 -13.05 -4.95 -21.64
CA ARG A 29 -12.91 -4.65 -20.21
C ARG A 29 -11.45 -4.43 -19.85
N ILE A 30 -11.04 -3.16 -19.75
CA ILE A 30 -9.65 -2.75 -19.51
C ILE A 30 -9.57 -1.95 -18.21
N LEU A 31 -8.52 -2.20 -17.44
CA LEU A 31 -8.08 -1.32 -16.36
C LEU A 31 -6.78 -0.65 -16.81
N SER A 32 -6.82 0.66 -17.01
CA SER A 32 -5.65 1.48 -17.26
C SER A 32 -5.19 2.15 -15.97
N TRP A 33 -3.88 2.13 -15.73
CA TRP A 33 -3.29 2.65 -14.49
C TRP A 33 -2.19 3.64 -14.79
N ARG A 34 -2.24 4.80 -14.15
CA ARG A 34 -1.21 5.84 -14.23
C ARG A 34 -0.78 6.26 -12.82
N SER A 35 0.53 6.30 -12.57
CA SER A 35 1.08 6.76 -11.31
C SER A 35 1.94 8.00 -11.51
N ILE A 36 1.60 9.07 -10.78
CA ILE A 36 2.20 10.40 -10.92
C ILE A 36 3.07 10.69 -9.71
N ALA A 37 4.28 11.17 -9.95
CA ALA A 37 5.19 11.64 -8.92
C ALA A 37 4.85 13.08 -8.48
N VAL A 38 5.48 13.53 -7.40
CA VAL A 38 5.28 14.88 -6.85
C VAL A 38 5.57 16.01 -7.85
N ASP A 39 6.46 15.77 -8.80
CA ASP A 39 6.81 16.71 -9.88
C ASP A 39 5.82 16.73 -11.05
N GLY A 40 4.76 15.91 -10.96
CA GLY A 40 3.72 15.80 -11.99
C GLY A 40 4.04 14.82 -13.13
N ASN A 41 5.25 14.24 -13.16
CA ASN A 41 5.62 13.27 -14.18
C ASN A 41 5.03 11.88 -13.88
N SER A 42 4.58 11.18 -14.92
CA SER A 42 4.23 9.78 -14.82
C SER A 42 5.49 8.93 -14.62
N TRP A 43 5.51 8.10 -13.57
CA TRP A 43 6.61 7.17 -13.32
C TRP A 43 6.24 5.70 -13.56
N TYR A 44 4.94 5.44 -13.71
CA TYR A 44 4.42 4.14 -14.10
C TYR A 44 3.12 4.31 -14.88
N GLU A 45 3.00 3.57 -15.96
CA GLU A 45 1.77 3.39 -16.73
C GLU A 45 1.63 1.92 -17.09
N GLY A 46 0.42 1.39 -16.96
CA GLY A 46 0.12 0.00 -17.28
C GLY A 46 -1.32 -0.18 -17.72
N LYS A 47 -1.54 -1.24 -18.50
CA LYS A 47 -2.88 -1.69 -18.89
C LYS A 47 -3.05 -3.15 -18.53
N PHE A 48 -4.23 -3.47 -18.03
CA PHE A 48 -4.61 -4.81 -17.63
C PHE A 48 -5.94 -5.15 -18.28
N ILE A 49 -6.07 -6.37 -18.75
CA ILE A 49 -7.30 -6.91 -19.30
C ILE A 49 -8.07 -7.56 -18.15
N ILE A 50 -9.34 -7.20 -17.98
CA ILE A 50 -10.25 -7.82 -17.02
C ILE A 50 -11.00 -8.93 -17.75
N GLN A 51 -10.81 -10.17 -17.34
CA GLN A 51 -11.46 -11.34 -17.90
C GLN A 51 -12.02 -12.22 -16.80
N GLU A 52 -13.01 -13.04 -17.13
CA GLU A 52 -13.47 -14.08 -16.23
C GLU A 52 -12.47 -15.24 -16.25
N ASP A 53 -12.07 -15.71 -15.06
CA ASP A 53 -11.30 -16.92 -14.91
C ASP A 53 -12.21 -18.14 -15.06
N PRO A 54 -12.00 -19.00 -16.07
CA PRO A 54 -12.89 -20.12 -16.34
C PRO A 54 -12.98 -21.16 -15.22
N LEU A 55 -12.00 -21.17 -14.32
CA LEU A 55 -11.95 -22.14 -13.22
C LEU A 55 -12.71 -21.68 -12.00
N SER A 56 -12.62 -20.37 -11.67
CA SER A 56 -13.24 -19.80 -10.47
C SER A 56 -14.55 -19.08 -10.76
N GLY A 57 -14.81 -18.68 -12.00
CA GLY A 57 -15.93 -17.80 -12.38
C GLY A 57 -15.77 -16.37 -11.88
N LEU A 58 -14.63 -16.03 -11.27
CA LEU A 58 -14.34 -14.68 -10.80
C LEU A 58 -13.63 -13.87 -11.89
N ASN A 59 -13.73 -12.54 -11.78
CA ASN A 59 -12.87 -11.69 -12.59
C ASN A 59 -11.40 -11.92 -12.23
N ALA A 60 -10.52 -11.79 -13.21
CA ALA A 60 -9.07 -11.82 -13.04
C ALA A 60 -8.44 -10.79 -13.97
N LEU A 61 -7.37 -10.16 -13.52
CA LEU A 61 -6.57 -9.26 -14.35
C LEU A 61 -5.36 -9.99 -14.90
N LYS A 62 -5.03 -9.66 -16.15
CA LYS A 62 -3.79 -10.06 -16.81
C LYS A 62 -3.13 -8.83 -17.43
N HIS A 63 -1.81 -8.89 -17.60
CA HIS A 63 -1.11 -7.86 -18.39
C HIS A 63 -1.70 -7.77 -19.81
N ASP A 64 -1.87 -6.55 -20.30
CA ASP A 64 -1.92 -6.34 -21.74
C ASP A 64 -0.54 -6.69 -22.33
N SER A 65 -0.50 -7.39 -23.46
CA SER A 65 0.72 -7.84 -24.14
C SER A 65 1.70 -6.71 -24.48
N ASN A 66 1.24 -5.46 -24.48
CA ASN A 66 2.02 -4.29 -24.78
C ASN A 66 2.53 -3.52 -23.55
N SER A 67 2.30 -4.03 -22.34
CA SER A 67 2.76 -3.39 -21.08
C SER A 67 4.28 -3.37 -20.94
N GLN A 68 4.84 -2.19 -20.65
CA GLN A 68 6.23 -2.02 -20.24
C GLN A 68 6.30 -1.93 -18.71
N ASN A 69 7.43 -2.30 -18.07
CA ASN A 69 7.64 -2.34 -16.62
C ASN A 69 6.88 -3.47 -15.88
N HIS A 70 7.21 -4.70 -16.21
CA HIS A 70 6.58 -5.89 -15.63
C HIS A 70 6.66 -5.95 -14.09
N ASP A 71 7.78 -5.58 -13.46
CA ASP A 71 7.96 -5.70 -12.00
C ASP A 71 6.88 -4.96 -11.19
N ILE A 72 6.55 -3.72 -11.57
CA ILE A 72 5.52 -2.93 -10.88
C ILE A 72 4.12 -3.43 -11.25
N GLY A 73 3.93 -3.75 -12.53
CA GLY A 73 2.69 -4.34 -13.02
C GLY A 73 2.34 -5.66 -12.33
N ASP A 74 3.33 -6.54 -12.11
CA ASP A 74 3.14 -7.82 -11.40
C ASP A 74 2.72 -7.61 -9.94
N ILE A 75 3.24 -6.58 -9.29
CA ILE A 75 2.82 -6.22 -7.94
C ILE A 75 1.37 -5.76 -7.94
N LEU A 76 0.99 -4.86 -8.85
CA LEU A 76 -0.39 -4.39 -8.98
C LEU A 76 -1.36 -5.53 -9.31
N LEU A 77 -0.98 -6.41 -10.24
CA LEU A 77 -1.78 -7.61 -10.57
C LEU A 77 -2.06 -8.47 -9.35
N ARG A 78 -1.03 -8.76 -8.55
CA ARG A 78 -1.20 -9.57 -7.33
C ARG A 78 -2.14 -8.91 -6.34
N ILE A 79 -2.03 -7.58 -6.15
CA ILE A 79 -2.87 -6.84 -5.22
C ILE A 79 -4.32 -6.82 -5.72
N LEU A 80 -4.55 -6.46 -6.98
CA LEU A 80 -5.89 -6.35 -7.57
C LEU A 80 -6.59 -7.70 -7.69
N ASN A 81 -5.88 -8.75 -8.10
CA ASN A 81 -6.44 -10.11 -8.13
C ASN A 81 -6.75 -10.62 -6.71
N LYS A 82 -5.95 -10.25 -5.70
CA LYS A 82 -6.31 -10.57 -4.31
C LYS A 82 -7.55 -9.80 -3.86
N ALA A 83 -7.69 -8.54 -4.23
CA ALA A 83 -8.90 -7.77 -3.95
C ALA A 83 -10.15 -8.42 -4.55
N ILE A 84 -10.09 -8.91 -5.81
CA ILE A 84 -11.17 -9.67 -6.44
C ILE A 84 -11.50 -10.95 -5.67
N GLN A 85 -10.48 -11.70 -5.19
CA GLN A 85 -10.70 -12.89 -4.38
C GLN A 85 -11.40 -12.59 -3.05
N LEU A 86 -11.15 -11.42 -2.46
CA LEU A 86 -11.76 -10.98 -1.21
C LEU A 86 -13.15 -10.37 -1.42
N ASN A 87 -13.35 -9.69 -2.53
CA ASN A 87 -14.63 -9.12 -2.96
C ASN A 87 -14.89 -9.48 -4.44
N PRO A 88 -15.65 -10.53 -4.71
CA PRO A 88 -15.97 -11.00 -6.08
C PRO A 88 -16.69 -9.96 -6.96
N ASP A 89 -17.39 -9.00 -6.36
CA ASP A 89 -18.10 -7.95 -7.09
C ASP A 89 -17.15 -6.81 -7.53
N PHE A 90 -15.91 -6.81 -7.03
CA PHE A 90 -14.92 -5.82 -7.40
C PHE A 90 -14.51 -5.96 -8.87
N LEU A 91 -14.43 -4.84 -9.58
CA LEU A 91 -14.15 -4.73 -11.02
C LEU A 91 -15.18 -5.45 -11.92
N SER A 92 -16.43 -5.53 -11.48
CA SER A 92 -17.49 -6.15 -12.26
C SER A 92 -18.00 -5.21 -13.37
N ASN A 93 -18.17 -5.75 -14.60
CA ASN A 93 -18.94 -5.18 -15.70
C ASN A 93 -18.58 -3.77 -16.21
N LYS A 94 -17.34 -3.28 -16.01
CA LYS A 94 -16.88 -1.97 -16.49
C LYS A 94 -15.41 -2.00 -16.87
N SER A 95 -14.97 -0.99 -17.60
CA SER A 95 -13.57 -0.60 -17.73
C SER A 95 -13.24 0.48 -16.70
N TYR A 96 -11.96 0.63 -16.38
CA TYR A 96 -11.51 1.57 -15.33
C TYR A 96 -10.28 2.36 -15.78
N HIS A 97 -10.27 3.64 -15.43
CA HIS A 97 -9.07 4.46 -15.49
C HIS A 97 -8.67 4.88 -14.08
N ILE A 98 -7.46 4.51 -13.67
CA ILE A 98 -6.94 4.77 -12.33
C ILE A 98 -5.76 5.73 -12.43
N GLU A 99 -5.84 6.81 -11.67
CA GLU A 99 -4.71 7.71 -11.47
C GLU A 99 -4.32 7.75 -9.99
N THR A 100 -3.04 7.55 -9.71
CA THR A 100 -2.48 7.75 -8.36
C THR A 100 -1.45 8.86 -8.38
N LYS A 101 -1.45 9.71 -7.35
CA LYS A 101 -0.52 10.83 -7.21
C LYS A 101 0.07 10.88 -5.81
N LEU A 102 1.38 10.99 -5.72
CA LEU A 102 2.11 11.17 -4.46
C LEU A 102 2.34 12.65 -4.17
N ASP A 103 2.20 13.03 -2.89
CA ASP A 103 2.54 14.37 -2.40
C ASP A 103 4.01 14.47 -1.95
N PHE A 104 4.77 13.37 -2.07
CA PHE A 104 6.14 13.28 -1.62
C PHE A 104 7.00 12.46 -2.59
N ASN A 105 8.32 12.65 -2.50
CA ASN A 105 9.24 11.89 -3.33
C ASN A 105 9.29 10.42 -2.87
N ARG A 106 9.18 9.48 -3.81
CA ARG A 106 9.20 8.03 -3.56
C ARG A 106 10.42 7.54 -2.75
N SER A 107 11.54 8.26 -2.85
CA SER A 107 12.78 7.92 -2.13
C SER A 107 12.75 8.30 -0.65
N TRP A 108 11.76 9.08 -0.19
CA TRP A 108 11.69 9.52 1.20
C TRP A 108 11.33 8.43 2.20
N GLY A 109 10.78 7.31 1.74
CA GLY A 109 10.44 6.20 2.63
C GLY A 109 9.19 6.42 3.48
N LEU A 110 8.31 7.32 3.08
CA LEU A 110 7.08 7.67 3.80
C LEU A 110 5.90 6.71 3.51
N GLY A 111 6.17 5.47 3.13
CA GLY A 111 5.14 4.44 3.05
C GLY A 111 4.26 4.49 1.80
N SER A 112 4.79 4.89 0.62
CA SER A 112 4.03 4.90 -0.65
C SER A 112 3.37 3.56 -1.00
N SER A 113 3.93 2.45 -0.57
CA SER A 113 3.36 1.12 -0.76
C SER A 113 2.13 0.89 0.12
N SER A 114 2.22 1.30 1.39
CA SER A 114 1.14 1.12 2.36
C SER A 114 -0.04 2.03 2.06
N THR A 115 0.21 3.28 1.63
CA THR A 115 -0.85 4.19 1.18
C THR A 115 -1.57 3.66 -0.05
N LEU A 116 -0.84 3.02 -1.00
CA LEU A 116 -1.44 2.37 -2.15
C LEU A 116 -2.36 1.22 -1.73
N ILE A 117 -1.90 0.36 -0.82
CA ILE A 117 -2.71 -0.76 -0.29
C ILE A 117 -3.98 -0.24 0.38
N CYS A 118 -3.88 0.81 1.22
CA CYS A 118 -5.04 1.41 1.88
C CYS A 118 -6.05 1.97 0.87
N ASN A 119 -5.58 2.65 -0.17
CA ASN A 119 -6.43 3.20 -1.23
C ASN A 119 -7.15 2.08 -2.00
N ILE A 120 -6.43 1.03 -2.41
CA ILE A 120 -7.04 -0.11 -3.11
C ILE A 120 -8.02 -0.86 -2.20
N ALA A 121 -7.67 -1.06 -0.93
CA ALA A 121 -8.54 -1.73 0.04
C ALA A 121 -9.86 -0.97 0.23
N LYS A 122 -9.78 0.36 0.33
CA LYS A 122 -10.96 1.22 0.44
C LYS A 122 -11.82 1.17 -0.83
N TRP A 123 -11.20 1.20 -2.01
CA TRP A 123 -11.91 1.11 -3.29
C TRP A 123 -12.57 -0.24 -3.50
N ALA A 124 -11.88 -1.32 -3.14
CA ALA A 124 -12.39 -2.68 -3.30
C ALA A 124 -13.27 -3.14 -2.13
N GLU A 125 -13.42 -2.33 -1.07
CA GLU A 125 -14.16 -2.66 0.16
C GLU A 125 -13.67 -3.94 0.84
N VAL A 126 -12.34 -4.09 0.96
CA VAL A 126 -11.69 -5.27 1.53
C VAL A 126 -10.70 -4.90 2.64
N ASP A 127 -10.27 -5.91 3.40
CA ASP A 127 -9.28 -5.74 4.47
C ASP A 127 -7.88 -5.40 3.91
N ALA A 128 -7.34 -4.25 4.32
CA ALA A 128 -6.04 -3.76 3.87
C ALA A 128 -4.87 -4.63 4.38
N PHE A 129 -4.99 -5.26 5.54
CA PHE A 129 -3.96 -6.16 6.05
C PHE A 129 -3.88 -7.44 5.22
N GLU A 130 -5.04 -7.97 4.77
CA GLU A 130 -5.07 -9.12 3.86
C GLU A 130 -4.42 -8.80 2.51
N LEU A 131 -4.67 -7.61 1.94
CA LEU A 131 -4.00 -7.16 0.72
C LEU A 131 -2.48 -6.99 0.91
N SER A 132 -2.06 -6.48 2.05
CA SER A 132 -0.64 -6.28 2.36
C SER A 132 0.16 -7.58 2.36
N LYS A 133 -0.43 -8.69 2.79
CA LYS A 133 0.24 -10.01 2.86
C LYS A 133 0.74 -10.51 1.51
N VAL A 134 0.01 -10.26 0.42
CA VAL A 134 0.35 -10.76 -0.92
C VAL A 134 1.33 -9.87 -1.68
N SER A 135 1.64 -8.67 -1.16
CA SER A 135 2.42 -7.67 -1.86
C SER A 135 3.75 -7.36 -1.16
N PHE A 136 3.70 -6.48 -0.22
CA PHE A 136 4.89 -5.93 0.43
C PHE A 136 5.20 -6.63 1.75
N GLY A 137 4.21 -7.21 2.41
CA GLY A 137 4.33 -7.80 3.74
C GLY A 137 4.68 -6.70 4.77
N GLY A 138 5.25 -7.12 5.88
CA GLY A 138 5.66 -6.21 6.94
C GLY A 138 4.81 -6.37 8.20
N SER A 139 5.00 -5.48 9.16
CA SER A 139 4.32 -5.55 10.45
C SER A 139 2.88 -5.01 10.41
N GLY A 140 2.56 -4.13 9.45
CA GLY A 140 1.23 -3.57 9.25
C GLY A 140 0.92 -2.28 10.03
N TYR A 141 1.85 -1.74 10.83
CA TYR A 141 1.58 -0.50 11.56
C TYR A 141 1.30 0.69 10.63
N ASP A 142 1.95 0.74 9.49
CA ASP A 142 1.76 1.73 8.43
C ASP A 142 0.39 1.57 7.73
N ILE A 143 -0.12 0.34 7.62
CA ILE A 143 -1.49 0.07 7.17
C ILE A 143 -2.49 0.61 8.21
N ALA A 144 -2.29 0.34 9.50
CA ALA A 144 -3.19 0.84 10.55
C ALA A 144 -3.28 2.38 10.54
N VAL A 145 -2.13 3.06 10.41
CA VAL A 145 -2.08 4.53 10.30
C VAL A 145 -2.81 5.02 9.03
N GLY A 146 -2.56 4.38 7.89
CA GLY A 146 -3.19 4.76 6.62
C GLY A 146 -4.70 4.55 6.61
N MET A 147 -5.20 3.53 7.29
CA MET A 147 -6.64 3.26 7.43
C MET A 147 -7.33 4.22 8.40
N LEU A 148 -6.68 4.55 9.52
CA LEU A 148 -7.24 5.48 10.52
C LEU A 148 -7.11 6.94 10.09
N GLY A 149 -6.01 7.31 9.44
CA GLY A 149 -5.66 8.70 9.14
C GLY A 149 -5.20 9.51 10.35
N GLY A 150 -4.76 8.86 11.42
CA GLY A 150 -4.33 9.46 12.69
C GLY A 150 -3.25 8.64 13.38
N ASP A 151 -2.82 9.11 14.55
CA ASP A 151 -1.83 8.40 15.37
C ASP A 151 -2.39 7.07 15.88
N VAL A 152 -1.56 6.06 15.92
CA VAL A 152 -1.93 4.68 16.27
C VAL A 152 -0.97 4.10 17.29
N LEU A 153 -1.49 3.55 18.36
CA LEU A 153 -0.79 2.56 19.17
C LEU A 153 -0.99 1.19 18.53
N TYR A 154 0.10 0.58 18.10
CA TYR A 154 0.07 -0.64 17.32
C TYR A 154 0.89 -1.75 17.96
N ARG A 155 0.33 -2.96 18.03
CA ARG A 155 1.01 -4.17 18.44
C ARG A 155 0.97 -5.26 17.37
N SER A 156 -0.19 -5.43 16.73
CA SER A 156 -0.40 -6.40 15.66
C SER A 156 -1.59 -5.96 14.77
N PRO A 157 -1.83 -6.59 13.62
CA PRO A 157 -3.01 -6.32 12.78
C PRO A 157 -4.36 -6.45 13.51
N SER A 158 -4.44 -7.31 14.53
CA SER A 158 -5.63 -7.53 15.35
C SER A 158 -5.63 -6.74 16.67
N MET A 159 -4.57 -5.99 16.96
CA MET A 159 -4.39 -5.25 18.22
C MET A 159 -3.75 -3.90 17.98
N TRP A 160 -4.58 -2.93 17.63
CA TRP A 160 -4.22 -1.53 17.46
C TRP A 160 -5.40 -0.62 17.77
N GLU A 161 -5.10 0.61 18.16
CA GLU A 161 -6.11 1.61 18.50
C GLU A 161 -5.64 3.02 18.13
N GLY A 162 -6.60 3.92 17.93
CA GLY A 162 -6.29 5.34 17.74
C GLY A 162 -5.68 5.93 19.01
N TYR A 163 -4.72 6.81 18.82
CA TYR A 163 -4.02 7.50 19.89
C TYR A 163 -3.87 8.99 19.56
N VAL A 164 -3.73 9.84 20.57
CA VAL A 164 -3.42 11.27 20.36
C VAL A 164 -2.01 11.53 20.87
N PHE A 165 -1.07 11.62 19.94
CA PHE A 165 0.32 11.95 20.27
C PHE A 165 0.50 13.47 20.35
N ASN A 166 0.49 14.00 21.55
CA ASN A 166 0.64 15.44 21.79
C ASN A 166 1.68 15.75 22.88
N PRO A 167 2.94 15.37 22.70
CA PRO A 167 3.97 15.69 23.67
C PRO A 167 4.29 17.18 23.67
N PRO A 168 4.77 17.77 24.81
CA PRO A 168 5.09 19.18 24.90
C PRO A 168 6.22 19.64 23.96
N PHE A 169 6.97 18.69 23.40
CA PHE A 169 8.08 18.91 22.48
C PHE A 169 7.76 18.59 21.01
N LYS A 170 6.49 18.40 20.65
CA LYS A 170 6.13 17.96 19.27
C LYS A 170 6.63 18.93 18.20
N GLU A 171 6.65 20.22 18.48
CA GLU A 171 7.16 21.28 17.58
C GLU A 171 8.70 21.29 17.46
N GLN A 172 9.39 20.47 18.24
CA GLN A 172 10.84 20.30 18.21
C GLN A 172 11.27 19.01 17.52
N ILE A 173 10.32 18.26 16.95
CA ILE A 173 10.59 17.02 16.21
C ILE A 173 10.83 17.37 14.74
N PHE A 174 11.99 16.96 14.23
CA PHE A 174 12.39 17.18 12.85
C PHE A 174 12.73 15.85 12.18
N PHE A 175 12.29 15.68 10.95
CA PHE A 175 12.66 14.53 10.12
C PHE A 175 13.76 14.94 9.15
N VAL A 176 14.87 14.21 9.17
CA VAL A 176 15.99 14.44 8.26
C VAL A 176 16.01 13.36 7.20
N HIS A 177 15.81 13.77 5.94
CA HIS A 177 15.87 12.85 4.81
C HIS A 177 17.33 12.50 4.48
N LEU A 178 17.65 11.21 4.48
CA LEU A 178 19.02 10.72 4.25
C LEU A 178 19.36 10.52 2.76
N ASN A 179 18.52 10.96 1.83
CA ASN A 179 18.63 10.76 0.36
C ASN A 179 18.85 9.30 -0.07
N LYS A 180 18.45 8.36 0.77
CA LYS A 180 18.57 6.93 0.51
C LYS A 180 17.36 6.21 1.09
N LYS A 181 16.61 5.53 0.22
CA LYS A 181 15.52 4.64 0.65
C LYS A 181 16.12 3.44 1.39
N GLN A 182 15.75 3.27 2.65
CA GLN A 182 16.15 2.10 3.43
C GLN A 182 15.20 0.94 3.15
N ASN A 183 15.77 -0.25 2.97
CA ASN A 183 15.01 -1.48 2.91
C ASN A 183 14.67 -1.94 4.33
N SER A 184 13.41 -1.79 4.73
CA SER A 184 12.95 -2.16 6.08
C SER A 184 13.20 -3.64 6.40
N ARG A 185 13.14 -4.53 5.39
CA ARG A 185 13.41 -5.97 5.58
C ARG A 185 14.87 -6.23 5.95
N GLU A 186 15.81 -5.53 5.31
CA GLU A 186 17.24 -5.64 5.66
C GLU A 186 17.51 -5.13 7.06
N GLY A 187 16.88 -4.02 7.47
CA GLY A 187 16.97 -3.48 8.82
C GLY A 187 16.46 -4.48 9.86
N ILE A 188 15.29 -5.08 9.64
CA ILE A 188 14.71 -6.10 10.52
C ILE A 188 15.62 -7.35 10.60
N ASN A 189 16.13 -7.82 9.47
CA ASN A 189 17.02 -8.99 9.44
C ASN A 189 18.36 -8.70 10.14
N SER A 190 18.91 -7.51 9.97
CA SER A 190 20.11 -7.08 10.67
C SER A 190 19.89 -7.00 12.19
N TYR A 191 18.73 -6.48 12.61
CA TYR A 191 18.36 -6.42 14.03
C TYR A 191 18.20 -7.83 14.63
N LYS A 192 17.50 -8.74 13.96
CA LYS A 192 17.29 -10.13 14.41
C LYS A 192 18.59 -10.92 14.57
N LYS A 193 19.65 -10.54 13.84
CA LYS A 193 20.97 -11.15 13.97
C LYS A 193 21.79 -10.62 15.16
N LYS A 194 21.39 -9.49 15.77
CA LYS A 194 22.07 -8.94 16.93
C LYS A 194 21.54 -9.65 18.20
N GLU A 195 22.43 -10.13 19.04
CA GLU A 195 22.08 -10.55 20.40
C GLU A 195 21.71 -9.29 21.20
N VAL A 196 20.42 -9.05 21.36
CA VAL A 196 19.90 -7.97 22.20
C VAL A 196 19.65 -8.57 23.59
N SER A 197 20.30 -8.03 24.62
CA SER A 197 20.04 -8.49 25.98
C SER A 197 18.58 -8.17 26.36
N LYS A 198 17.90 -9.11 27.01
CA LYS A 198 16.50 -8.96 27.45
C LYS A 198 16.23 -7.67 28.26
N LYS A 199 17.26 -7.11 28.92
CA LYS A 199 17.17 -5.87 29.71
C LYS A 199 16.92 -4.59 28.92
N ILE A 200 16.98 -4.63 27.59
CA ILE A 200 16.75 -3.45 26.72
C ILE A 200 15.33 -3.45 26.13
N VAL A 201 14.57 -4.53 26.32
CA VAL A 201 13.27 -4.76 25.67
C VAL A 201 12.09 -4.66 26.67
N ASP A 202 12.37 -4.71 27.96
CA ASP A 202 11.43 -4.45 29.05
C ASP A 202 11.47 -2.96 29.43
#